data_fb62cf643f0b9290b7caa31e6ef1ce1e
#
_entry.id   fb62cf643f0b9290b7caa31e6ef1ce1e
#
_cell.length_a   1.000
_cell.length_b   1.000
_cell.length_c   1.000
_cell.angle_alpha   90.00
_cell.angle_beta   90.00
_cell.angle_gamma   90.00
#
_symmetry.space_group_name_H-M   'P 1'
#
loop_
_entity.id
_entity.type
_entity.pdbx_description
1 polymer ?
#
loop_
_entity_poly.entity_id
_entity_poly.type
_entity_poly.pdbx_seq_one_letter_code
_entity_poly.pdbx_strand_id
1 'polypeptide(L)'
;LKMSFGTILTMAGGLGLFLFGMELMSDSIEKVAGARLRRILEIFTTNRFMGMIVGIIFTGIIQSSSACTVMVVSFVNSGLMNLYQAAGVILGANIGTTITSQLVSFNLSKIAPLILLVGVVVMMFTKKEKVRKVAEVVVGFGILFVGLSTMSQAMANMKNEPQVVNLLMSLKNPFLATLMGFALTAIIQSSSVTVSIVLLLANQDLLPLPITLYIILGCNIGACATAMLASMTGKKDAKRAALIHLLFNIIGTVIIYIALFVAGDQIVELIKSISADNGRFVANAHTLIKIAQVIMLFPFTGWLVKMTYLIVPGEDQKVGYRESYQLKYIGDKVVFNPATAVVEVIKELERMASLAEENLNRAMNALITLDEEDIEEVYEVEKNINFLNHAITDYLVKINQTTLPIEDLNSLGALFHVVNDIERIGDHAENVADAARQRKEEGVSISKEAQKELGDMLEMVNKIIRYAVEMFAKSDESHMQEIVTLEDQVDEKERELQKKHVERLTKGECSPEAGMIFSDIVSGLERVADHATNIAFAITTEEDAEDGDTKR
;
A
#
# COMPACT_ATOMS: atom_id res chain seq x y z
N LEU A 1 -37.74 -29.65 3.09
CA LEU A 1 -37.22 -28.81 1.97
C LEU A 1 -36.87 -29.75 0.81
N LYS A 2 -37.81 -29.98 -0.13
CA LYS A 2 -37.50 -30.70 -1.38
C LYS A 2 -37.20 -29.66 -2.48
N MET A 3 -36.16 -28.85 -2.28
CA MET A 3 -35.54 -28.15 -3.42
C MET A 3 -34.98 -29.19 -4.38
N SER A 4 -35.18 -29.03 -5.69
CA SER A 4 -34.53 -29.90 -6.66
C SER A 4 -32.99 -29.75 -6.45
N PHE A 5 -32.32 -30.88 -6.31
CA PHE A 5 -30.85 -30.91 -6.18
C PHE A 5 -30.17 -30.11 -7.31
N GLY A 6 -30.75 -30.14 -8.50
CA GLY A 6 -30.31 -29.34 -9.65
C GLY A 6 -30.35 -27.82 -9.41
N THR A 7 -31.40 -27.31 -8.74
CA THR A 7 -31.53 -25.86 -8.42
C THR A 7 -30.45 -25.43 -7.43
N ILE A 8 -30.15 -26.27 -6.43
CA ILE A 8 -29.06 -25.98 -5.47
C ILE A 8 -27.72 -25.94 -6.17
N LEU A 9 -27.44 -26.93 -7.04
CA LEU A 9 -26.19 -26.96 -7.80
C LEU A 9 -26.05 -25.76 -8.75
N THR A 10 -27.13 -25.36 -9.42
CA THR A 10 -27.14 -24.19 -10.30
C THR A 10 -26.87 -22.90 -9.52
N MET A 11 -27.49 -22.77 -8.33
CA MET A 11 -27.26 -21.64 -7.44
C MET A 11 -25.81 -21.58 -6.94
N ALA A 12 -25.27 -22.72 -6.49
CA ALA A 12 -23.89 -22.83 -6.02
C ALA A 12 -22.88 -22.55 -7.15
N GLY A 13 -23.13 -23.08 -8.37
CA GLY A 13 -22.31 -22.83 -9.53
C GLY A 13 -22.34 -21.36 -9.96
N GLY A 14 -23.52 -20.74 -9.96
CA GLY A 14 -23.68 -19.30 -10.25
C GLY A 14 -22.97 -18.43 -9.22
N LEU A 15 -23.06 -18.77 -7.91
CA LEU A 15 -22.34 -18.09 -6.85
C LEU A 15 -20.82 -18.25 -7.01
N GLY A 16 -20.34 -19.44 -7.34
CA GLY A 16 -18.92 -19.69 -7.62
C GLY A 16 -18.40 -18.84 -8.77
N LEU A 17 -19.13 -18.75 -9.88
CA LEU A 17 -18.78 -17.89 -11.02
C LEU A 17 -18.80 -16.40 -10.62
N PHE A 18 -19.81 -15.97 -9.87
CA PHE A 18 -19.91 -14.60 -9.40
C PHE A 18 -18.73 -14.21 -8.53
N LEU A 19 -18.38 -15.04 -7.53
CA LEU A 19 -17.25 -14.82 -6.64
C LEU A 19 -15.93 -14.79 -7.41
N PHE A 20 -15.70 -15.78 -8.25
CA PHE A 20 -14.48 -15.87 -9.07
C PHE A 20 -14.34 -14.69 -10.02
N GLY A 21 -15.44 -14.31 -10.70
CA GLY A 21 -15.45 -13.16 -11.62
C GLY A 21 -15.13 -11.85 -10.90
N MET A 22 -15.66 -11.66 -9.68
CA MET A 22 -15.39 -10.48 -8.88
C MET A 22 -13.94 -10.45 -8.37
N GLU A 23 -13.42 -11.58 -7.89
CA GLU A 23 -12.04 -11.71 -7.44
C GLU A 23 -11.07 -11.46 -8.61
N LEU A 24 -11.25 -12.14 -9.74
CA LEU A 24 -10.42 -11.95 -10.93
C LEU A 24 -10.41 -10.49 -11.42
N MET A 25 -11.58 -9.84 -11.42
CA MET A 25 -11.70 -8.43 -11.81
C MET A 25 -10.95 -7.52 -10.84
N SER A 26 -11.19 -7.67 -9.53
CA SER A 26 -10.57 -6.86 -8.48
C SER A 26 -9.04 -7.02 -8.46
N ASP A 27 -8.54 -8.26 -8.47
CA ASP A 27 -7.11 -8.57 -8.48
C ASP A 27 -6.40 -8.03 -9.72
N SER A 28 -7.05 -8.14 -10.89
CA SER A 28 -6.48 -7.64 -12.13
C SER A 28 -6.46 -6.12 -12.20
N ILE A 29 -7.48 -5.44 -11.65
CA ILE A 29 -7.47 -3.97 -11.46
C ILE A 29 -6.35 -3.56 -10.49
N GLU A 30 -6.20 -4.27 -9.37
CA GLU A 30 -5.15 -4.00 -8.39
C GLU A 30 -3.76 -4.15 -9.03
N LYS A 31 -3.53 -5.17 -9.85
CA LYS A 31 -2.26 -5.37 -10.57
C LYS A 31 -1.96 -4.26 -11.59
N VAL A 32 -2.98 -3.72 -12.26
CA VAL A 32 -2.80 -2.68 -13.30
C VAL A 32 -2.72 -1.28 -12.73
N ALA A 33 -3.51 -0.98 -11.71
CA ALA A 33 -3.70 0.37 -11.20
C ALA A 33 -3.30 0.54 -9.72
N GLY A 34 -3.02 -0.55 -9.00
CA GLY A 34 -2.85 -0.55 -7.55
C GLY A 34 -1.70 0.33 -7.08
N ALA A 35 -0.55 0.29 -7.75
CA ALA A 35 0.60 1.12 -7.40
C ALA A 35 0.28 2.62 -7.52
N ARG A 36 -0.38 3.05 -8.60
CA ARG A 36 -0.80 4.44 -8.80
C ARG A 36 -1.85 4.89 -7.80
N LEU A 37 -2.85 4.04 -7.56
CA LEU A 37 -3.91 4.32 -6.59
C LEU A 37 -3.35 4.40 -5.17
N ARG A 38 -2.40 3.54 -4.82
CA ARG A 38 -1.67 3.58 -3.55
C ARG A 38 -0.89 4.89 -3.41
N ARG A 39 -0.17 5.32 -4.46
CA ARG A 39 0.54 6.61 -4.46
C ARG A 39 -0.41 7.79 -4.29
N ILE A 40 -1.59 7.74 -4.92
CA ILE A 40 -2.66 8.73 -4.71
C ILE A 40 -3.10 8.73 -3.24
N LEU A 41 -3.29 7.55 -2.65
CA LEU A 41 -3.67 7.42 -1.24
C LEU A 41 -2.60 7.98 -0.31
N GLU A 42 -1.32 7.75 -0.59
CA GLU A 42 -0.20 8.26 0.21
C GLU A 42 -0.06 9.80 0.11
N ILE A 43 -0.13 10.36 -1.11
CA ILE A 43 0.13 11.79 -1.36
C ILE A 43 -1.08 12.65 -1.01
N PHE A 44 -2.28 12.23 -1.36
CA PHE A 44 -3.48 13.06 -1.27
C PHE A 44 -4.26 12.91 0.03
N THR A 45 -3.91 11.98 0.92
CA THR A 45 -4.56 11.88 2.24
C THR A 45 -4.00 12.88 3.26
N THR A 46 -3.87 14.13 2.86
CA THR A 46 -3.33 15.20 3.73
C THR A 46 -4.24 15.51 4.91
N ASN A 47 -5.55 15.31 4.75
CA ASN A 47 -6.54 15.50 5.80
C ASN A 47 -7.70 14.52 5.64
N ARG A 48 -8.57 14.43 6.66
CA ARG A 48 -9.70 13.48 6.67
C ARG A 48 -10.68 13.65 5.50
N PHE A 49 -10.89 14.87 4.98
CA PHE A 49 -11.81 15.13 3.88
C PHE A 49 -11.24 14.62 2.55
N MET A 50 -9.98 14.95 2.26
CA MET A 50 -9.29 14.40 1.10
C MET A 50 -9.14 12.88 1.21
N GLY A 51 -8.86 12.36 2.40
CA GLY A 51 -8.86 10.92 2.67
C GLY A 51 -10.19 10.27 2.30
N MET A 52 -11.33 10.90 2.62
CA MET A 52 -12.65 10.39 2.26
C MET A 52 -12.85 10.34 0.74
N ILE A 53 -12.48 11.40 0.02
CA ILE A 53 -12.59 11.44 -1.46
C ILE A 53 -11.71 10.34 -2.07
N VAL A 54 -10.47 10.23 -1.61
CA VAL A 54 -9.54 9.19 -2.08
C VAL A 54 -10.07 7.79 -1.77
N GLY A 55 -10.63 7.57 -0.57
CA GLY A 55 -11.25 6.30 -0.20
C GLY A 55 -12.43 5.91 -1.10
N ILE A 56 -13.28 6.88 -1.48
CA ILE A 56 -14.38 6.66 -2.44
C ILE A 56 -13.83 6.22 -3.79
N ILE A 57 -12.88 6.97 -4.33
CA ILE A 57 -12.30 6.72 -5.67
C ILE A 57 -11.55 5.39 -5.68
N PHE A 58 -10.68 5.17 -4.70
CA PHE A 58 -9.90 3.94 -4.57
C PHE A 58 -10.80 2.70 -4.54
N THR A 59 -11.76 2.68 -3.62
CA THR A 59 -12.67 1.54 -3.46
C THR A 59 -13.59 1.38 -4.67
N GLY A 60 -14.04 2.48 -5.26
CA GLY A 60 -14.87 2.47 -6.47
C GLY A 60 -14.15 1.89 -7.69
N ILE A 61 -12.83 2.11 -7.81
CA ILE A 61 -12.02 1.56 -8.91
C ILE A 61 -11.65 0.10 -8.63
N ILE A 62 -11.05 -0.18 -7.46
CA ILE A 62 -10.59 -1.53 -7.08
C ILE A 62 -11.77 -2.49 -6.86
N GLN A 63 -12.97 -1.98 -6.58
CA GLN A 63 -14.18 -2.76 -6.28
C GLN A 63 -14.04 -3.64 -5.03
N SER A 64 -13.09 -3.31 -4.14
CA SER A 64 -12.83 -4.03 -2.88
C SER A 64 -12.58 -3.06 -1.73
N SER A 65 -13.58 -2.90 -0.86
CA SER A 65 -13.41 -2.11 0.37
C SER A 65 -12.52 -2.84 1.40
N SER A 66 -12.50 -4.16 1.35
CA SER A 66 -11.60 -4.96 2.19
C SER A 66 -10.13 -4.69 1.84
N ALA A 67 -9.77 -4.69 0.55
CA ALA A 67 -8.43 -4.33 0.10
C ALA A 67 -8.04 -2.91 0.56
N CYS A 68 -8.93 -1.93 0.36
CA CYS A 68 -8.71 -0.56 0.81
C CYS A 68 -8.49 -0.48 2.33
N THR A 69 -9.35 -1.09 3.13
CA THR A 69 -9.26 -0.99 4.60
C THR A 69 -8.06 -1.76 5.16
N VAL A 70 -7.70 -2.91 4.60
CA VAL A 70 -6.48 -3.66 4.97
C VAL A 70 -5.22 -2.85 4.63
N MET A 71 -5.19 -2.19 3.48
CA MET A 71 -4.09 -1.29 3.09
C MET A 71 -3.97 -0.11 4.07
N VAL A 72 -5.08 0.53 4.44
CA VAL A 72 -5.09 1.62 5.43
C VAL A 72 -4.59 1.13 6.80
N VAL A 73 -5.04 -0.04 7.26
CA VAL A 73 -4.54 -0.67 8.49
C VAL A 73 -3.03 -0.92 8.42
N SER A 74 -2.51 -1.39 7.28
CA SER A 74 -1.07 -1.55 7.05
C SER A 74 -0.30 -0.24 7.10
N PHE A 75 -0.80 0.82 6.45
CA PHE A 75 -0.16 2.15 6.49
C PHE A 75 -0.12 2.74 7.89
N VAL A 76 -1.19 2.57 8.66
CA VAL A 76 -1.21 2.99 10.07
C VAL A 76 -0.22 2.15 10.89
N ASN A 77 -0.16 0.83 10.65
CA ASN A 77 0.77 -0.07 11.33
C ASN A 77 2.25 0.31 11.08
N SER A 78 2.56 0.73 9.86
CA SER A 78 3.90 1.16 9.46
C SER A 78 4.21 2.63 9.80
N GLY A 79 3.23 3.36 10.36
CA GLY A 79 3.39 4.78 10.70
C GLY A 79 3.39 5.74 9.51
N LEU A 80 2.97 5.25 8.33
CA LEU A 80 2.85 6.05 7.09
C LEU A 80 1.56 6.88 7.06
N MET A 81 0.57 6.51 7.86
CA MET A 81 -0.71 7.20 7.95
C MET A 81 -1.13 7.34 9.42
N ASN A 82 -1.66 8.48 9.82
CA ASN A 82 -2.24 8.66 11.14
C ASN A 82 -3.73 8.25 11.18
N LEU A 83 -4.27 8.06 12.39
CA LEU A 83 -5.64 7.58 12.59
C LEU A 83 -6.72 8.53 12.03
N TYR A 84 -6.48 9.85 11.97
CA TYR A 84 -7.44 10.81 11.41
C TYR A 84 -7.51 10.72 9.88
N GLN A 85 -6.36 10.54 9.23
CA GLN A 85 -6.29 10.28 7.79
C GLN A 85 -6.96 8.94 7.46
N ALA A 86 -6.60 7.90 8.21
CA ALA A 86 -7.18 6.56 8.09
C ALA A 86 -8.71 6.56 8.22
N ALA A 87 -9.24 7.28 9.22
CA ALA A 87 -10.67 7.43 9.41
C ALA A 87 -11.35 8.04 8.17
N GLY A 88 -10.78 9.09 7.58
CA GLY A 88 -11.29 9.67 6.34
C GLY A 88 -11.39 8.63 5.22
N VAL A 89 -10.30 7.91 4.94
CA VAL A 89 -10.25 6.88 3.88
C VAL A 89 -11.26 5.77 4.15
N ILE A 90 -11.35 5.28 5.38
CA ILE A 90 -12.29 4.21 5.78
C ILE A 90 -13.75 4.65 5.56
N LEU A 91 -14.10 5.88 5.94
CA LEU A 91 -15.44 6.42 5.71
C LEU A 91 -15.72 6.52 4.20
N GLY A 92 -14.75 6.98 3.42
CA GLY A 92 -14.85 7.03 1.96
C GLY A 92 -15.01 5.65 1.32
N ALA A 93 -14.24 4.67 1.76
CA ALA A 93 -14.32 3.29 1.29
C ALA A 93 -15.71 2.68 1.50
N ASN A 94 -16.40 3.05 2.57
CA ASN A 94 -17.78 2.63 2.82
C ASN A 94 -18.77 3.15 1.77
N ILE A 95 -18.57 4.36 1.23
CA ILE A 95 -19.38 4.86 0.10
C ILE A 95 -18.94 4.15 -1.19
N GLY A 96 -17.62 4.06 -1.45
CA GLY A 96 -17.07 3.46 -2.66
C GLY A 96 -17.53 2.02 -2.90
N THR A 97 -17.72 1.23 -1.83
CA THR A 97 -18.20 -0.15 -1.93
C THR A 97 -19.59 -0.25 -2.56
N THR A 98 -20.41 0.80 -2.49
CA THR A 98 -21.77 0.79 -3.04
C THR A 98 -21.79 0.84 -4.58
N ILE A 99 -20.70 1.24 -5.22
CA ILE A 99 -20.55 1.25 -6.68
C ILE A 99 -20.75 -0.15 -7.25
N THR A 100 -20.29 -1.20 -6.54
CA THR A 100 -20.52 -2.59 -6.95
C THR A 100 -22.01 -2.92 -7.03
N SER A 101 -22.79 -2.55 -6.02
CA SER A 101 -24.25 -2.77 -6.01
C SER A 101 -24.93 -2.04 -7.17
N GLN A 102 -24.48 -0.83 -7.47
CA GLN A 102 -25.00 -0.05 -8.61
C GLN A 102 -24.68 -0.73 -9.94
N LEU A 103 -23.44 -1.21 -10.14
CA LEU A 103 -23.06 -1.94 -11.35
C LEU A 103 -23.88 -3.21 -11.52
N VAL A 104 -24.01 -4.01 -10.47
CA VAL A 104 -24.82 -5.25 -10.48
C VAL A 104 -26.27 -4.98 -10.83
N SER A 105 -26.85 -3.87 -10.35
CA SER A 105 -28.25 -3.50 -10.58
C SER A 105 -28.56 -3.12 -12.04
N PHE A 106 -27.57 -2.81 -12.87
CA PHE A 106 -27.78 -2.49 -14.29
C PHE A 106 -28.14 -3.71 -15.16
N ASN A 107 -28.10 -4.93 -14.62
CA ASN A 107 -28.49 -6.17 -15.29
C ASN A 107 -27.89 -6.34 -16.70
N LEU A 108 -26.57 -6.33 -16.79
CA LEU A 108 -25.83 -6.50 -18.03
C LEU A 108 -25.73 -7.97 -18.50
N SER A 109 -26.54 -8.86 -17.90
CA SER A 109 -26.51 -10.30 -18.14
C SER A 109 -26.70 -10.69 -19.62
N LYS A 110 -27.44 -9.88 -20.40
CA LYS A 110 -27.68 -10.17 -21.82
C LYS A 110 -26.43 -10.00 -22.70
N ILE A 111 -25.55 -9.06 -22.34
CA ILE A 111 -24.31 -8.77 -23.08
C ILE A 111 -23.08 -9.40 -22.46
N ALA A 112 -23.20 -9.93 -21.24
CA ALA A 112 -22.08 -10.56 -20.52
C ALA A 112 -21.36 -11.66 -21.30
N PRO A 113 -22.04 -12.58 -22.02
CA PRO A 113 -21.35 -13.60 -22.82
C PRO A 113 -20.47 -13.00 -23.93
N LEU A 114 -20.90 -11.87 -24.53
CA LEU A 114 -20.11 -11.17 -25.55
C LEU A 114 -18.89 -10.48 -24.92
N ILE A 115 -19.07 -9.83 -23.78
CA ILE A 115 -17.98 -9.20 -23.03
C ILE A 115 -16.94 -10.25 -22.64
N LEU A 116 -17.39 -11.40 -22.15
CA LEU A 116 -16.53 -12.53 -21.79
C LEU A 116 -15.73 -13.02 -22.99
N LEU A 117 -16.40 -13.24 -24.14
CA LEU A 117 -15.74 -13.70 -25.36
C LEU A 117 -14.65 -12.70 -25.82
N VAL A 118 -14.97 -11.41 -25.87
CA VAL A 118 -14.02 -10.36 -26.26
C VAL A 118 -12.81 -10.34 -25.32
N GLY A 119 -13.05 -10.39 -24.01
CA GLY A 119 -11.97 -10.42 -23.01
C GLY A 119 -11.05 -11.63 -23.19
N VAL A 120 -11.63 -12.84 -23.37
CA VAL A 120 -10.86 -14.07 -23.57
C VAL A 120 -10.04 -14.00 -24.86
N VAL A 121 -10.64 -13.54 -25.98
CA VAL A 121 -9.92 -13.39 -27.25
C VAL A 121 -8.73 -12.44 -27.09
N VAL A 122 -8.93 -11.25 -26.51
CA VAL A 122 -7.83 -10.30 -26.28
C VAL A 122 -6.76 -10.92 -25.39
N MET A 123 -7.14 -11.59 -24.31
CA MET A 123 -6.21 -12.23 -23.37
C MET A 123 -5.36 -13.32 -24.05
N MET A 124 -5.94 -14.10 -24.96
CA MET A 124 -5.24 -15.19 -25.67
C MET A 124 -4.27 -14.70 -26.74
N PHE A 125 -4.58 -13.60 -27.42
CA PHE A 125 -3.80 -13.14 -28.57
C PHE A 125 -2.82 -12.00 -28.25
N THR A 126 -2.92 -11.37 -27.07
CA THR A 126 -1.99 -10.31 -26.68
C THR A 126 -0.71 -10.86 -26.06
N LYS A 127 0.42 -10.24 -26.43
CA LYS A 127 1.74 -10.50 -25.82
C LYS A 127 2.11 -9.47 -24.73
N LYS A 128 1.41 -8.32 -24.72
CA LYS A 128 1.68 -7.25 -23.75
C LYS A 128 1.01 -7.56 -22.42
N GLU A 129 1.79 -7.70 -21.35
CA GLU A 129 1.30 -8.08 -20.02
C GLU A 129 0.21 -7.14 -19.50
N LYS A 130 0.41 -5.83 -19.62
CA LYS A 130 -0.58 -4.82 -19.19
C LYS A 130 -1.91 -4.97 -19.92
N VAL A 131 -1.88 -5.20 -21.23
CA VAL A 131 -3.10 -5.43 -22.04
C VAL A 131 -3.78 -6.72 -21.61
N ARG A 132 -2.99 -7.77 -21.31
CA ARG A 132 -3.49 -9.05 -20.81
C ARG A 132 -4.21 -8.88 -19.47
N LYS A 133 -3.64 -8.10 -18.55
CA LYS A 133 -4.29 -7.81 -17.25
C LYS A 133 -5.57 -6.99 -17.39
N VAL A 134 -5.61 -6.02 -18.31
CA VAL A 134 -6.85 -5.31 -18.64
C VAL A 134 -7.90 -6.27 -19.25
N ALA A 135 -7.47 -7.20 -20.10
CA ALA A 135 -8.37 -8.23 -20.64
C ALA A 135 -8.89 -9.16 -19.53
N GLU A 136 -8.08 -9.51 -18.52
CA GLU A 136 -8.52 -10.27 -17.35
C GLU A 136 -9.61 -9.53 -16.55
N VAL A 137 -9.54 -8.19 -16.43
CA VAL A 137 -10.62 -7.38 -15.84
C VAL A 137 -11.92 -7.56 -16.62
N VAL A 138 -11.86 -7.51 -17.96
CA VAL A 138 -13.02 -7.68 -18.84
C VAL A 138 -13.58 -9.10 -18.73
N VAL A 139 -12.71 -10.11 -18.65
CA VAL A 139 -13.10 -11.52 -18.43
C VAL A 139 -13.79 -11.67 -17.07
N GLY A 140 -13.18 -11.15 -15.99
CA GLY A 140 -13.75 -11.19 -14.66
C GLY A 140 -15.14 -10.55 -14.60
N PHE A 141 -15.30 -9.38 -15.24
CA PHE A 141 -16.59 -8.70 -15.37
C PHE A 141 -17.62 -9.57 -16.13
N GLY A 142 -17.22 -10.19 -17.23
CA GLY A 142 -18.08 -11.10 -17.99
C GLY A 142 -18.52 -12.32 -17.16
N ILE A 143 -17.57 -12.98 -16.48
CA ILE A 143 -17.84 -14.14 -15.61
C ILE A 143 -18.79 -13.76 -14.47
N LEU A 144 -18.58 -12.60 -13.84
CA LEU A 144 -19.41 -12.06 -12.77
C LEU A 144 -20.89 -12.00 -13.20
N PHE A 145 -21.17 -11.40 -14.37
CA PHE A 145 -22.54 -11.25 -14.85
C PHE A 145 -23.13 -12.57 -15.39
N VAL A 146 -22.33 -13.49 -15.90
CA VAL A 146 -22.77 -14.87 -16.21
C VAL A 146 -23.16 -15.58 -14.91
N GLY A 147 -22.38 -15.47 -13.86
CA GLY A 147 -22.70 -16.00 -12.54
C GLY A 147 -24.00 -15.43 -11.98
N LEU A 148 -24.18 -14.10 -12.07
CA LEU A 148 -25.43 -13.43 -11.67
C LEU A 148 -26.64 -13.93 -12.47
N SER A 149 -26.49 -14.11 -13.77
CA SER A 149 -27.57 -14.67 -14.64
C SER A 149 -27.94 -16.09 -14.21
N THR A 150 -26.94 -16.92 -13.94
CA THR A 150 -27.13 -18.31 -13.48
C THR A 150 -27.84 -18.36 -12.13
N MET A 151 -27.42 -17.50 -11.18
CA MET A 151 -28.09 -17.36 -9.88
C MET A 151 -29.54 -16.88 -10.04
N SER A 152 -29.77 -15.88 -10.89
CA SER A 152 -31.11 -15.32 -11.14
C SER A 152 -32.06 -16.39 -11.70
N GLN A 153 -31.58 -17.25 -12.59
CA GLN A 153 -32.36 -18.37 -13.14
C GLN A 153 -32.68 -19.41 -12.03
N ALA A 154 -31.71 -19.76 -11.20
CA ALA A 154 -31.93 -20.67 -10.07
C ALA A 154 -32.96 -20.10 -9.09
N MET A 155 -32.87 -18.79 -8.76
CA MET A 155 -33.82 -18.11 -7.88
C MET A 155 -35.22 -18.03 -8.50
N ALA A 156 -35.34 -17.82 -9.80
CA ALA A 156 -36.63 -17.87 -10.50
C ALA A 156 -37.31 -19.24 -10.37
N ASN A 157 -36.53 -20.33 -10.42
CA ASN A 157 -37.05 -21.68 -10.15
C ASN A 157 -37.48 -21.86 -8.70
N MET A 158 -36.77 -21.23 -7.74
CA MET A 158 -37.15 -21.28 -6.31
C MET A 158 -38.48 -20.59 -6.03
N LYS A 159 -38.89 -19.62 -6.85
CA LYS A 159 -40.19 -18.94 -6.76
C LYS A 159 -41.36 -19.90 -6.91
N ASN A 160 -41.16 -21.05 -7.56
CA ASN A 160 -42.17 -22.09 -7.74
C ASN A 160 -42.26 -23.04 -6.55
N GLU A 161 -41.41 -22.92 -5.52
CA GLU A 161 -41.37 -23.75 -4.35
C GLU A 161 -42.04 -23.05 -3.16
N PRO A 162 -43.33 -23.32 -2.82
CA PRO A 162 -44.05 -22.56 -1.81
C PRO A 162 -43.38 -22.53 -0.44
N GLN A 163 -42.65 -23.60 -0.09
CA GLN A 163 -41.94 -23.69 1.20
C GLN A 163 -40.78 -22.69 1.29
N VAL A 164 -40.03 -22.47 0.19
CA VAL A 164 -38.93 -21.52 0.13
C VAL A 164 -39.48 -20.09 0.15
N VAL A 165 -40.51 -19.83 -0.64
CA VAL A 165 -41.18 -18.51 -0.68
C VAL A 165 -41.73 -18.16 0.70
N ASN A 166 -42.46 -19.08 1.35
CA ASN A 166 -43.01 -18.87 2.69
C ASN A 166 -41.91 -18.65 3.73
N LEU A 167 -40.79 -19.37 3.66
CA LEU A 167 -39.65 -19.17 4.56
C LEU A 167 -39.03 -17.76 4.39
N LEU A 168 -38.73 -17.36 3.16
CA LEU A 168 -38.11 -16.05 2.87
C LEU A 168 -39.06 -14.89 3.16
N MET A 169 -40.33 -15.02 2.78
CA MET A 169 -41.37 -14.01 3.08
C MET A 169 -41.75 -13.96 4.56
N SER A 170 -41.46 -15.00 5.34
CA SER A 170 -41.63 -15.01 6.80
C SER A 170 -40.55 -14.26 7.57
N LEU A 171 -39.46 -13.85 6.91
CA LEU A 171 -38.43 -12.98 7.48
C LEU A 171 -39.01 -11.58 7.73
N LYS A 172 -39.81 -11.45 8.79
CA LYS A 172 -40.44 -10.19 9.21
C LYS A 172 -39.72 -9.53 10.38
N ASN A 173 -38.81 -10.25 11.03
CA ASN A 173 -38.08 -9.77 12.20
C ASN A 173 -36.85 -8.97 11.75
N PRO A 174 -36.79 -7.66 11.98
CA PRO A 174 -35.66 -6.81 11.61
C PRO A 174 -34.34 -7.26 12.22
N PHE A 175 -34.35 -7.70 13.47
CA PHE A 175 -33.14 -8.15 14.16
C PHE A 175 -32.56 -9.42 13.51
N LEU A 176 -33.43 -10.39 13.18
CA LEU A 176 -33.02 -11.63 12.52
C LEU A 176 -32.46 -11.36 11.12
N ALA A 177 -33.06 -10.43 10.39
CA ALA A 177 -32.60 -9.99 9.07
C ALA A 177 -31.20 -9.35 9.16
N THR A 178 -30.99 -8.46 10.15
CA THR A 178 -29.68 -7.84 10.40
C THR A 178 -28.62 -8.90 10.78
N LEU A 179 -28.96 -9.85 11.66
CA LEU A 179 -28.07 -10.93 12.06
C LEU A 179 -27.70 -11.83 10.87
N MET A 180 -28.66 -12.12 9.98
CA MET A 180 -28.42 -12.89 8.76
C MET A 180 -27.45 -12.15 7.82
N GLY A 181 -27.68 -10.86 7.57
CA GLY A 181 -26.77 -10.04 6.77
C GLY A 181 -25.35 -9.98 7.35
N PHE A 182 -25.25 -9.82 8.67
CA PHE A 182 -23.98 -9.86 9.40
C PHE A 182 -23.26 -11.20 9.23
N ALA A 183 -23.93 -12.30 9.52
CA ALA A 183 -23.33 -13.63 9.50
C ALA A 183 -22.87 -14.03 8.08
N LEU A 184 -23.73 -13.81 7.08
CA LEU A 184 -23.38 -14.08 5.67
C LEU A 184 -22.16 -13.26 5.22
N THR A 185 -22.15 -11.97 5.52
CA THR A 185 -21.05 -11.11 5.12
C THR A 185 -19.76 -11.42 5.86
N ALA A 186 -19.82 -11.74 7.14
CA ALA A 186 -18.66 -12.14 7.93
C ALA A 186 -18.03 -13.46 7.43
N ILE A 187 -18.86 -14.41 6.98
CA ILE A 187 -18.40 -15.69 6.40
C ILE A 187 -17.81 -15.47 5.00
N ILE A 188 -18.54 -14.76 4.14
CA ILE A 188 -18.12 -14.49 2.75
C ILE A 188 -16.98 -13.46 2.69
N GLN A 189 -16.84 -12.62 3.74
CA GLN A 189 -15.89 -11.50 3.85
C GLN A 189 -16.07 -10.42 2.76
N SER A 190 -17.24 -10.36 2.16
CA SER A 190 -17.58 -9.38 1.12
C SER A 190 -19.03 -8.91 1.25
N SER A 191 -19.22 -7.65 1.65
CA SER A 191 -20.57 -7.05 1.70
C SER A 191 -21.16 -6.88 0.31
N SER A 192 -20.34 -6.60 -0.70
CA SER A 192 -20.80 -6.44 -2.09
C SER A 192 -21.43 -7.72 -2.63
N VAL A 193 -20.86 -8.89 -2.31
CA VAL A 193 -21.42 -10.20 -2.65
C VAL A 193 -22.77 -10.41 -1.99
N THR A 194 -22.82 -10.22 -0.67
CA THR A 194 -24.08 -10.44 0.10
C THR A 194 -25.18 -9.49 -0.37
N VAL A 195 -24.88 -8.21 -0.57
CA VAL A 195 -25.85 -7.23 -1.09
C VAL A 195 -26.31 -7.60 -2.50
N SER A 196 -25.42 -8.15 -3.36
CA SER A 196 -25.81 -8.62 -4.71
C SER A 196 -26.76 -9.81 -4.66
N ILE A 197 -26.57 -10.73 -3.71
CA ILE A 197 -27.53 -11.83 -3.47
C ILE A 197 -28.87 -11.27 -3.02
N VAL A 198 -28.90 -10.33 -2.08
CA VAL A 198 -30.12 -9.68 -1.60
C VAL A 198 -30.83 -8.95 -2.76
N LEU A 199 -30.08 -8.26 -3.61
CA LEU A 199 -30.57 -7.58 -4.80
C LEU A 199 -31.27 -8.56 -5.76
N LEU A 200 -30.65 -9.71 -6.03
CA LEU A 200 -31.25 -10.72 -6.90
C LEU A 200 -32.51 -11.32 -6.28
N LEU A 201 -32.51 -11.63 -4.97
CA LEU A 201 -33.70 -12.13 -4.27
C LEU A 201 -34.85 -11.12 -4.28
N ALA A 202 -34.55 -9.84 -4.06
CA ALA A 202 -35.53 -8.75 -4.14
C ALA A 202 -36.09 -8.59 -5.57
N ASN A 203 -35.23 -8.71 -6.59
CA ASN A 203 -35.64 -8.59 -7.99
C ASN A 203 -36.52 -9.76 -8.46
N GLN A 204 -36.43 -10.91 -7.79
CA GLN A 204 -37.31 -12.06 -7.98
C GLN A 204 -38.55 -12.06 -7.07
N ASP A 205 -38.81 -10.97 -6.34
CA ASP A 205 -39.89 -10.87 -5.33
C ASP A 205 -39.85 -11.97 -4.25
N LEU A 206 -38.66 -12.48 -3.95
CA LEU A 206 -38.45 -13.50 -2.92
C LEU A 206 -38.22 -12.91 -1.53
N LEU A 207 -37.89 -11.62 -1.43
CA LEU A 207 -37.69 -10.89 -0.17
C LEU A 207 -38.59 -9.64 -0.11
N PRO A 208 -39.23 -9.36 1.03
CA PRO A 208 -39.91 -8.08 1.25
C PRO A 208 -38.90 -6.92 1.22
N LEU A 209 -39.18 -5.84 0.45
CA LEU A 209 -38.26 -4.71 0.32
C LEU A 209 -37.86 -4.06 1.66
N PRO A 210 -38.78 -3.85 2.64
CA PRO A 210 -38.38 -3.28 3.93
C PRO A 210 -37.34 -4.13 4.67
N ILE A 211 -37.39 -5.46 4.53
CA ILE A 211 -36.44 -6.39 5.17
C ILE A 211 -35.04 -6.29 4.56
N THR A 212 -34.93 -6.00 3.27
CA THR A 212 -33.63 -5.82 2.61
C THR A 212 -32.79 -4.72 3.25
N LEU A 213 -33.43 -3.67 3.78
CA LEU A 213 -32.73 -2.57 4.47
C LEU A 213 -32.01 -3.09 5.73
N TYR A 214 -32.67 -3.92 6.51
CA TYR A 214 -32.08 -4.50 7.73
C TYR A 214 -30.96 -5.51 7.42
N ILE A 215 -31.11 -6.28 6.33
CA ILE A 215 -30.04 -7.16 5.85
C ILE A 215 -28.80 -6.34 5.46
N ILE A 216 -28.97 -5.23 4.72
CA ILE A 216 -27.89 -4.31 4.35
C ILE A 216 -27.19 -3.77 5.59
N LEU A 217 -27.92 -3.39 6.63
CA LEU A 217 -27.34 -2.91 7.89
C LEU A 217 -26.47 -4.00 8.54
N GLY A 218 -26.90 -5.26 8.52
CA GLY A 218 -26.09 -6.38 8.95
C GLY A 218 -24.83 -6.57 8.10
N CYS A 219 -24.95 -6.48 6.78
CA CYS A 219 -23.81 -6.56 5.86
C CYS A 219 -22.75 -5.49 6.17
N ASN A 220 -23.17 -4.29 6.55
CA ASN A 220 -22.27 -3.20 6.90
C ASN A 220 -21.37 -3.54 8.10
N ILE A 221 -21.91 -4.19 9.13
CA ILE A 221 -21.14 -4.64 10.30
C ILE A 221 -20.26 -5.83 9.93
N GLY A 222 -20.81 -6.80 9.19
CA GLY A 222 -20.08 -8.01 8.76
C GLY A 222 -18.83 -7.70 7.91
N ALA A 223 -18.88 -6.64 7.11
CA ALA A 223 -17.74 -6.18 6.30
C ALA A 223 -16.51 -5.79 7.13
N CYS A 224 -16.70 -5.46 8.41
CA CYS A 224 -15.58 -5.08 9.28
C CYS A 224 -14.70 -6.28 9.70
N ALA A 225 -15.20 -7.52 9.54
CA ALA A 225 -14.49 -8.73 9.97
C ALA A 225 -13.08 -8.83 9.36
N THR A 226 -12.93 -8.51 8.07
CA THR A 226 -11.64 -8.56 7.36
C THR A 226 -10.62 -7.60 7.96
N ALA A 227 -11.00 -6.34 8.19
CA ALA A 227 -10.12 -5.35 8.80
C ALA A 227 -9.75 -5.70 10.25
N MET A 228 -10.70 -6.25 11.01
CA MET A 228 -10.46 -6.71 12.39
C MET A 228 -9.45 -7.87 12.41
N LEU A 229 -9.62 -8.86 11.55
CA LEU A 229 -8.67 -9.98 11.41
C LEU A 229 -7.28 -9.47 10.99
N ALA A 230 -7.23 -8.56 10.00
CA ALA A 230 -5.99 -7.98 9.52
C ALA A 230 -5.21 -7.22 10.61
N SER A 231 -5.90 -6.63 11.57
CA SER A 231 -5.28 -5.84 12.64
C SER A 231 -4.87 -6.64 13.87
N MET A 232 -5.28 -7.91 14.01
CA MET A 232 -5.16 -8.68 15.27
C MET A 232 -3.74 -8.72 15.82
N THR A 233 -2.75 -8.85 14.97
CA THR A 233 -1.33 -8.94 15.35
C THR A 233 -0.56 -7.65 15.09
N GLY A 234 -1.24 -6.63 14.54
CA GLY A 234 -0.67 -5.31 14.34
C GLY A 234 -0.47 -4.52 15.64
N LYS A 235 0.25 -3.40 15.53
CA LYS A 235 0.42 -2.40 16.58
C LYS A 235 -0.95 -1.88 17.04
N LYS A 236 -0.97 -1.15 18.17
CA LYS A 236 -2.22 -0.59 18.75
C LYS A 236 -2.94 0.33 17.77
N ASP A 237 -2.22 1.16 17.02
CA ASP A 237 -2.82 2.07 16.05
C ASP A 237 -3.45 1.33 14.86
N ALA A 238 -2.89 0.20 14.42
CA ALA A 238 -3.51 -0.67 13.44
C ALA A 238 -4.86 -1.22 13.94
N LYS A 239 -4.90 -1.70 15.19
CA LYS A 239 -6.13 -2.15 15.86
C LYS A 239 -7.16 -1.04 16.00
N ARG A 240 -6.71 0.19 16.32
CA ARG A 240 -7.55 1.38 16.38
C ARG A 240 -8.14 1.73 15.01
N ALA A 241 -7.36 1.63 13.93
CA ALA A 241 -7.86 1.86 12.58
C ALA A 241 -8.98 0.87 12.21
N ALA A 242 -8.80 -0.42 12.49
CA ALA A 242 -9.85 -1.42 12.29
C ALA A 242 -11.07 -1.17 13.18
N LEU A 243 -10.87 -0.72 14.43
CA LEU A 243 -11.96 -0.35 15.33
C LEU A 243 -12.73 0.89 14.85
N ILE A 244 -12.09 1.86 14.20
CA ILE A 244 -12.79 3.00 13.57
C ILE A 244 -13.81 2.48 12.55
N HIS A 245 -13.41 1.51 11.71
CA HIS A 245 -14.31 0.89 10.73
C HIS A 245 -15.50 0.19 11.41
N LEU A 246 -15.23 -0.60 12.45
CA LEU A 246 -16.25 -1.29 13.20
C LEU A 246 -17.22 -0.33 13.92
N LEU A 247 -16.69 0.65 14.66
CA LEU A 247 -17.49 1.63 15.39
C LEU A 247 -18.36 2.48 14.46
N PHE A 248 -17.79 2.93 13.32
CA PHE A 248 -18.55 3.65 12.31
C PHE A 248 -19.74 2.83 11.82
N ASN A 249 -19.56 1.56 11.50
CA ASN A 249 -20.64 0.71 10.99
C ASN A 249 -21.65 0.33 12.09
N ILE A 250 -21.22 0.08 13.33
CA ILE A 250 -22.14 -0.22 14.44
C ILE A 250 -22.98 1.01 14.76
N ILE A 251 -22.35 2.17 15.00
CA ILE A 251 -23.07 3.40 15.37
C ILE A 251 -23.97 3.84 14.23
N GLY A 252 -23.46 3.82 12.99
CA GLY A 252 -24.24 4.13 11.81
C GLY A 252 -25.44 3.18 11.63
N THR A 253 -25.26 1.89 11.90
CA THR A 253 -26.36 0.91 11.87
C THR A 253 -27.40 1.22 12.93
N VAL A 254 -27.03 1.52 14.17
CA VAL A 254 -27.96 1.87 15.24
C VAL A 254 -28.78 3.12 14.88
N ILE A 255 -28.12 4.16 14.35
CA ILE A 255 -28.80 5.39 13.95
C ILE A 255 -29.83 5.13 12.83
N ILE A 256 -29.41 4.40 11.78
CA ILE A 256 -30.32 4.06 10.66
C ILE A 256 -31.43 3.11 11.13
N TYR A 257 -31.14 2.19 12.05
CA TYR A 257 -32.15 1.29 12.63
C TYR A 257 -33.25 2.08 13.36
N ILE A 258 -32.86 3.09 14.15
CA ILE A 258 -33.82 4.00 14.80
C ILE A 258 -34.62 4.79 13.75
N ALA A 259 -33.96 5.31 12.71
CA ALA A 259 -34.64 6.03 11.63
C ALA A 259 -35.66 5.13 10.91
N LEU A 260 -35.33 3.88 10.63
CA LEU A 260 -36.26 2.91 10.04
C LEU A 260 -37.40 2.54 10.97
N PHE A 261 -37.17 2.52 12.29
CA PHE A 261 -38.22 2.28 13.27
C PHE A 261 -39.23 3.44 13.31
N VAL A 262 -38.77 4.70 13.20
CA VAL A 262 -39.60 5.88 13.30
C VAL A 262 -40.27 6.25 11.95
N ALA A 263 -39.57 6.09 10.85
CA ALA A 263 -39.99 6.57 9.52
C ALA A 263 -39.77 5.53 8.40
N GLY A 264 -39.87 4.24 8.71
CA GLY A 264 -39.52 3.16 7.78
C GLY A 264 -40.35 3.20 6.49
N ASP A 265 -41.66 3.40 6.58
CA ASP A 265 -42.53 3.43 5.41
C ASP A 265 -42.17 4.60 4.49
N GLN A 266 -41.92 5.80 5.05
CA GLN A 266 -41.52 6.98 4.29
C GLN A 266 -40.17 6.80 3.60
N ILE A 267 -39.20 6.15 4.30
CA ILE A 267 -37.86 5.84 3.74
C ILE A 267 -38.01 4.84 2.59
N VAL A 268 -38.82 3.81 2.76
CA VAL A 268 -39.06 2.79 1.72
C VAL A 268 -39.74 3.45 0.50
N GLU A 269 -40.76 4.31 0.69
CA GLU A 269 -41.41 5.02 -0.41
C GLU A 269 -40.45 5.98 -1.13
N LEU A 270 -39.63 6.72 -0.38
CA LEU A 270 -38.60 7.58 -0.96
C LEU A 270 -37.64 6.80 -1.85
N ILE A 271 -37.10 5.66 -1.37
CA ILE A 271 -36.18 4.84 -2.16
C ILE A 271 -36.89 4.23 -3.37
N LYS A 272 -38.14 3.80 -3.23
CA LYS A 272 -38.97 3.32 -4.35
C LYS A 272 -39.18 4.38 -5.42
N SER A 273 -39.42 5.64 -5.03
CA SER A 273 -39.69 6.74 -5.98
C SER A 273 -38.51 7.01 -6.92
N ILE A 274 -37.27 6.66 -6.52
CA ILE A 274 -36.05 6.86 -7.32
C ILE A 274 -35.52 5.55 -7.91
N SER A 275 -36.28 4.45 -7.80
CA SER A 275 -35.83 3.11 -8.20
C SER A 275 -36.75 2.56 -9.28
N ALA A 276 -36.16 2.09 -10.40
CA ALA A 276 -36.90 1.56 -11.53
C ALA A 276 -37.47 0.15 -11.28
N ASP A 277 -36.81 -0.63 -10.43
CA ASP A 277 -37.16 -2.01 -10.07
C ASP A 277 -36.68 -2.34 -8.66
N ASN A 278 -37.00 -3.55 -8.19
CA ASN A 278 -36.63 -3.99 -6.85
C ASN A 278 -35.11 -4.18 -6.66
N GLY A 279 -34.39 -4.55 -7.71
CA GLY A 279 -32.93 -4.62 -7.67
C GLY A 279 -32.30 -3.24 -7.51
N ARG A 280 -32.78 -2.24 -8.28
CA ARG A 280 -32.38 -0.85 -8.13
C ARG A 280 -32.73 -0.29 -6.76
N PHE A 281 -33.85 -0.70 -6.18
CA PHE A 281 -34.21 -0.34 -4.80
C PHE A 281 -33.10 -0.75 -3.82
N VAL A 282 -32.63 -2.00 -3.88
CA VAL A 282 -31.59 -2.50 -2.98
C VAL A 282 -30.27 -1.76 -3.20
N ALA A 283 -29.88 -1.51 -4.46
CA ALA A 283 -28.65 -0.78 -4.77
C ALA A 283 -28.72 0.68 -4.29
N ASN A 284 -29.83 1.36 -4.53
CA ASN A 284 -30.06 2.74 -4.09
C ASN A 284 -30.13 2.82 -2.56
N ALA A 285 -30.79 1.86 -1.91
CA ALA A 285 -30.85 1.76 -0.45
C ALA A 285 -29.45 1.63 0.15
N HIS A 286 -28.62 0.74 -0.41
CA HIS A 286 -27.23 0.55 0.04
C HIS A 286 -26.43 1.86 -0.07
N THR A 287 -26.50 2.53 -1.21
CA THR A 287 -25.80 3.81 -1.44
C THR A 287 -26.29 4.91 -0.50
N LEU A 288 -27.61 5.09 -0.37
CA LEU A 288 -28.19 6.13 0.48
C LEU A 288 -27.88 5.90 1.96
N ILE A 289 -27.96 4.66 2.45
CA ILE A 289 -27.59 4.31 3.82
C ILE A 289 -26.13 4.69 4.09
N LYS A 290 -25.20 4.32 3.21
CA LYS A 290 -23.78 4.63 3.38
C LYS A 290 -23.49 6.12 3.34
N ILE A 291 -24.09 6.85 2.39
CA ILE A 291 -23.95 8.31 2.31
C ILE A 291 -24.51 8.97 3.58
N ALA A 292 -25.70 8.56 4.04
CA ALA A 292 -26.31 9.10 5.25
C ALA A 292 -25.43 8.83 6.49
N GLN A 293 -24.91 7.61 6.64
CA GLN A 293 -23.98 7.27 7.72
C GLN A 293 -22.72 8.14 7.71
N VAL A 294 -22.13 8.35 6.52
CA VAL A 294 -20.94 9.21 6.39
C VAL A 294 -21.27 10.65 6.70
N ILE A 295 -22.34 11.22 6.15
CA ILE A 295 -22.74 12.61 6.43
C ILE A 295 -22.94 12.82 7.93
N MET A 296 -23.60 11.90 8.61
CA MET A 296 -23.89 12.01 10.05
C MET A 296 -22.63 11.84 10.91
N LEU A 297 -21.73 10.91 10.58
CA LEU A 297 -20.60 10.55 11.43
C LEU A 297 -19.29 11.26 11.05
N PHE A 298 -19.16 11.81 9.85
CA PHE A 298 -17.95 12.51 9.41
C PHE A 298 -17.57 13.69 10.32
N PRO A 299 -18.52 14.57 10.77
CA PRO A 299 -18.19 15.63 11.72
C PRO A 299 -17.61 15.09 13.05
N PHE A 300 -18.03 13.89 13.45
CA PHE A 300 -17.66 13.23 14.69
C PHE A 300 -16.46 12.28 14.57
N THR A 301 -15.71 12.32 13.45
CA THR A 301 -14.54 11.47 13.21
C THR A 301 -13.52 11.55 14.37
N GLY A 302 -13.29 12.75 14.91
CA GLY A 302 -12.39 12.95 16.06
C GLY A 302 -12.86 12.23 17.33
N TRP A 303 -14.17 12.14 17.53
CA TRP A 303 -14.75 11.40 18.65
C TRP A 303 -14.64 9.88 18.41
N LEU A 304 -14.87 9.39 17.20
CA LEU A 304 -14.63 7.99 16.85
C LEU A 304 -13.19 7.57 17.12
N VAL A 305 -12.21 8.40 16.72
CA VAL A 305 -10.80 8.16 17.02
C VAL A 305 -10.55 8.12 18.53
N LYS A 306 -11.08 9.07 19.30
CA LYS A 306 -10.94 9.07 20.78
C LYS A 306 -11.53 7.81 21.42
N MET A 307 -12.66 7.31 20.95
CA MET A 307 -13.24 6.05 21.44
C MET A 307 -12.29 4.87 21.25
N THR A 308 -11.54 4.82 20.17
CA THR A 308 -10.59 3.71 19.95
C THR A 308 -9.45 3.71 20.95
N TYR A 309 -9.01 4.88 21.45
CA TYR A 309 -8.02 4.97 22.52
C TYR A 309 -8.54 4.47 23.86
N LEU A 310 -9.86 4.57 24.12
CA LEU A 310 -10.47 4.00 25.34
C LEU A 310 -10.54 2.47 25.25
N ILE A 311 -10.80 1.91 24.06
CA ILE A 311 -10.93 0.46 23.84
C ILE A 311 -9.54 -0.21 23.77
N VAL A 312 -8.57 0.43 23.10
CA VAL A 312 -7.19 -0.03 22.98
C VAL A 312 -6.28 1.03 23.65
N PRO A 313 -6.06 0.94 24.97
CA PRO A 313 -5.29 1.94 25.70
C PRO A 313 -3.78 1.78 25.50
N GLY A 314 -3.04 2.86 25.80
CA GLY A 314 -1.58 2.94 25.75
C GLY A 314 -1.07 3.32 24.35
N GLU A 315 0.20 3.60 24.25
CA GLU A 315 0.88 3.95 23.01
C GLU A 315 1.72 2.77 22.51
N ASP A 316 1.98 2.74 21.20
CA ASP A 316 2.96 1.84 20.61
C ASP A 316 4.37 2.35 20.91
N GLN A 317 5.31 1.44 21.13
CA GLN A 317 6.72 1.82 21.14
C GLN A 317 7.07 2.36 19.75
N LYS A 318 7.45 3.63 19.70
CA LYS A 318 7.93 4.25 18.47
C LYS A 318 9.39 3.86 18.30
N VAL A 319 9.71 3.13 17.26
CA VAL A 319 11.09 2.90 16.85
C VAL A 319 11.66 4.26 16.46
N GLY A 320 12.69 4.70 17.18
CA GLY A 320 13.40 5.95 16.89
C GLY A 320 14.12 5.87 15.54
N TYR A 321 14.48 7.01 14.98
CA TYR A 321 15.22 7.08 13.72
C TYR A 321 16.58 6.35 13.80
N ARG A 322 17.27 6.48 14.95
CA ARG A 322 18.59 5.89 15.23
C ARG A 322 18.53 4.59 16.03
N GLU A 323 17.34 4.00 16.23
CA GLU A 323 17.21 2.79 17.03
C GLU A 323 17.85 1.62 16.30
N SER A 324 18.82 0.99 16.98
CA SER A 324 19.64 -0.07 16.42
C SER A 324 18.90 -1.41 16.39
N TYR A 325 19.20 -2.24 15.40
CA TYR A 325 18.71 -3.61 15.26
C TYR A 325 17.20 -3.75 15.25
N GLN A 326 16.49 -2.74 14.72
CA GLN A 326 15.04 -2.76 14.56
C GLN A 326 14.62 -2.12 13.23
N LEU A 327 13.66 -2.75 12.57
CA LEU A 327 12.96 -2.17 11.42
C LEU A 327 11.89 -1.20 11.92
N LYS A 328 11.82 -0.01 11.31
CA LYS A 328 10.87 1.03 11.69
C LYS A 328 9.56 0.94 10.92
N TYR A 329 9.65 0.73 9.61
CA TYR A 329 8.51 0.74 8.69
C TYR A 329 8.04 -0.66 8.34
N ILE A 330 8.95 -1.64 8.33
CA ILE A 330 8.65 -3.05 8.13
C ILE A 330 8.36 -3.67 9.50
N GLY A 331 7.10 -4.02 9.76
CA GLY A 331 6.69 -4.62 11.05
C GLY A 331 6.59 -6.14 11.00
N ASP A 332 6.61 -6.79 12.20
CA ASP A 332 6.22 -8.20 12.32
C ASP A 332 4.75 -8.36 11.91
N LYS A 333 4.52 -9.12 10.84
CA LYS A 333 3.20 -9.20 10.21
C LYS A 333 2.65 -10.61 10.21
N VAL A 334 1.49 -10.76 10.82
CA VAL A 334 0.57 -11.85 10.49
C VAL A 334 -0.22 -11.52 9.21
N VAL A 335 -0.42 -10.24 8.91
CA VAL A 335 -1.04 -9.81 7.66
C VAL A 335 0.01 -9.11 6.80
N PHE A 336 0.60 -9.87 5.91
CA PHE A 336 1.41 -9.35 4.82
C PHE A 336 0.46 -8.74 3.76
N ASN A 337 0.66 -7.46 3.47
CA ASN A 337 -0.07 -6.79 2.39
C ASN A 337 0.92 -6.49 1.25
N PRO A 338 0.87 -7.22 0.12
CA PRO A 338 1.76 -7.00 -1.01
C PRO A 338 1.72 -5.56 -1.52
N ALA A 339 0.54 -4.94 -1.51
CA ALA A 339 0.35 -3.59 -2.03
C ALA A 339 1.08 -2.49 -1.21
N THR A 340 1.38 -2.71 0.08
CA THR A 340 2.12 -1.76 0.91
C THR A 340 3.59 -2.11 1.09
N ALA A 341 3.96 -3.36 0.80
CA ALA A 341 5.27 -3.90 1.11
C ALA A 341 6.42 -3.12 0.44
N VAL A 342 6.24 -2.74 -0.82
CA VAL A 342 7.25 -1.96 -1.58
C VAL A 342 7.45 -0.57 -0.97
N VAL A 343 6.36 0.12 -0.58
CA VAL A 343 6.46 1.45 0.07
C VAL A 343 7.17 1.35 1.41
N GLU A 344 6.90 0.30 2.19
CA GLU A 344 7.57 0.08 3.48
C GLU A 344 9.08 -0.15 3.29
N VAL A 345 9.47 -0.91 2.25
CA VAL A 345 10.87 -1.09 1.88
C VAL A 345 11.51 0.23 1.48
N ILE A 346 10.89 1.01 0.61
CA ILE A 346 11.42 2.31 0.18
C ILE A 346 11.66 3.22 1.39
N LYS A 347 10.73 3.28 2.33
CA LYS A 347 10.88 4.09 3.56
C LYS A 347 11.98 3.57 4.49
N GLU A 348 12.18 2.26 4.56
CA GLU A 348 13.27 1.67 5.33
C GLU A 348 14.62 1.93 4.66
N LEU A 349 14.70 1.88 3.32
CA LEU A 349 15.89 2.23 2.55
C LEU A 349 16.25 3.73 2.69
N GLU A 350 15.25 4.64 2.67
CA GLU A 350 15.44 6.06 2.94
C GLU A 350 16.06 6.28 4.32
N ARG A 351 15.58 5.56 5.35
CA ARG A 351 16.16 5.60 6.70
C ARG A 351 17.58 5.06 6.74
N MET A 352 17.84 3.92 6.10
CA MET A 352 19.14 3.28 6.03
C MET A 352 20.17 4.18 5.32
N ALA A 353 19.77 4.83 4.21
CA ALA A 353 20.61 5.76 3.47
C ALA A 353 21.00 7.00 4.30
N SER A 354 20.03 7.52 5.07
CA SER A 354 20.30 8.64 5.97
C SER A 354 21.26 8.27 7.10
N LEU A 355 21.17 7.03 7.63
CA LEU A 355 22.15 6.53 8.59
C LEU A 355 23.55 6.39 7.97
N ALA A 356 23.64 5.90 6.73
CA ALA A 356 24.93 5.77 6.02
C ALA A 356 25.56 7.15 5.73
N GLU A 357 24.78 8.16 5.30
CA GLU A 357 25.26 9.53 5.11
C GLU A 357 25.77 10.13 6.43
N GLU A 358 24.99 10.03 7.52
CA GLU A 358 25.43 10.52 8.83
C GLU A 358 26.71 9.82 9.31
N ASN A 359 26.81 8.50 9.09
CA ASN A 359 27.97 7.71 9.50
C ASN A 359 29.23 8.10 8.71
N LEU A 360 29.10 8.34 7.40
CA LEU A 360 30.19 8.83 6.57
C LEU A 360 30.69 10.20 7.06
N ASN A 361 29.77 11.12 7.35
CA ASN A 361 30.11 12.45 7.88
C ASN A 361 30.81 12.35 9.25
N ARG A 362 30.37 11.46 10.14
CA ARG A 362 30.99 11.19 11.44
C ARG A 362 32.40 10.62 11.26
N ALA A 363 32.57 9.66 10.37
CA ALA A 363 33.87 9.04 10.07
C ALA A 363 34.87 10.09 9.54
N MET A 364 34.42 10.96 8.63
CA MET A 364 35.25 12.05 8.12
C MET A 364 35.60 13.10 9.20
N ASN A 365 34.69 13.37 10.13
CA ASN A 365 35.00 14.18 11.29
C ASN A 365 36.04 13.50 12.20
N ALA A 366 35.84 12.22 12.49
CA ALA A 366 36.78 11.42 13.28
C ALA A 366 38.17 11.33 12.64
N LEU A 367 38.25 11.25 11.31
CA LEU A 367 39.53 11.30 10.58
C LEU A 367 40.29 12.59 10.85
N ILE A 368 39.61 13.73 11.03
CA ILE A 368 40.22 15.04 11.28
C ILE A 368 40.52 15.24 12.77
N THR A 369 39.56 14.97 13.63
CA THR A 369 39.64 15.24 15.07
C THR A 369 40.39 14.18 15.87
N LEU A 370 40.44 12.93 15.36
CA LEU A 370 40.97 11.74 16.03
C LEU A 370 40.21 11.41 17.34
N ASP A 371 38.91 11.74 17.38
CA ASP A 371 38.04 11.45 18.50
C ASP A 371 37.71 9.95 18.55
N GLU A 372 38.04 9.28 19.67
CA GLU A 372 37.82 7.86 19.86
C GLU A 372 36.34 7.49 19.93
N GLU A 373 35.53 8.37 20.55
CA GLU A 373 34.10 8.15 20.70
C GLU A 373 33.41 8.16 19.33
N ASP A 374 33.79 9.10 18.46
CA ASP A 374 33.29 9.13 17.08
C ASP A 374 33.73 7.89 16.27
N ILE A 375 34.97 7.43 16.44
CA ILE A 375 35.49 6.22 15.76
C ILE A 375 34.68 4.98 16.17
N GLU A 376 34.46 4.79 17.48
CA GLU A 376 33.69 3.63 17.99
C GLU A 376 32.23 3.69 17.54
N GLU A 377 31.62 4.88 17.55
CA GLU A 377 30.24 5.07 17.11
C GLU A 377 30.06 4.71 15.62
N VAL A 378 31.05 4.99 14.77
CA VAL A 378 30.99 4.60 13.35
C VAL A 378 30.86 3.09 13.20
N TYR A 379 31.62 2.30 13.96
CA TYR A 379 31.52 0.83 13.90
C TYR A 379 30.17 0.31 14.42
N GLU A 380 29.60 0.94 15.46
CA GLU A 380 28.30 0.53 15.97
C GLU A 380 27.17 0.85 14.97
N VAL A 381 27.24 2.00 14.29
CA VAL A 381 26.27 2.37 13.26
C VAL A 381 26.40 1.44 12.05
N GLU A 382 27.63 1.06 11.66
CA GLU A 382 27.87 0.14 10.54
C GLU A 382 27.27 -1.25 10.80
N LYS A 383 27.43 -1.81 12.01
CA LYS A 383 26.75 -3.05 12.40
C LYS A 383 25.22 -2.95 12.27
N ASN A 384 24.65 -1.77 12.56
CA ASN A 384 23.22 -1.55 12.40
C ASN A 384 22.83 -1.47 10.92
N ILE A 385 23.64 -0.82 10.07
CA ILE A 385 23.42 -0.77 8.61
C ILE A 385 23.43 -2.18 8.03
N ASN A 386 24.40 -3.02 8.42
CA ASN A 386 24.50 -4.43 8.04
C ASN A 386 23.27 -5.23 8.49
N PHE A 387 22.78 -5.02 9.71
CA PHE A 387 21.53 -5.63 10.16
C PHE A 387 20.35 -5.21 9.28
N LEU A 388 20.23 -3.93 8.95
CA LEU A 388 19.15 -3.42 8.09
C LEU A 388 19.24 -4.00 6.68
N ASN A 389 20.44 -4.10 6.10
CA ASN A 389 20.66 -4.76 4.81
C ASN A 389 20.08 -6.19 4.81
N HIS A 390 20.47 -7.01 5.77
CA HIS A 390 19.98 -8.38 5.87
C HIS A 390 18.46 -8.44 6.07
N ALA A 391 17.93 -7.66 6.99
CA ALA A 391 16.51 -7.66 7.33
C ALA A 391 15.62 -7.19 6.17
N ILE A 392 16.06 -6.16 5.43
CA ILE A 392 15.36 -5.65 4.25
C ILE A 392 15.44 -6.67 3.10
N THR A 393 16.60 -7.26 2.87
CA THR A 393 16.81 -8.29 1.84
C THR A 393 15.92 -9.51 2.08
N ASP A 394 15.87 -10.01 3.32
CA ASP A 394 14.97 -11.11 3.70
C ASP A 394 13.49 -10.76 3.45
N TYR A 395 13.12 -9.51 3.68
CA TYR A 395 11.76 -9.05 3.42
C TYR A 395 11.48 -8.94 1.91
N LEU A 396 12.44 -8.45 1.11
CA LEU A 396 12.33 -8.43 -0.35
C LEU A 396 12.15 -9.83 -0.94
N VAL A 397 12.86 -10.83 -0.41
CA VAL A 397 12.67 -12.23 -0.83
C VAL A 397 11.25 -12.72 -0.54
N LYS A 398 10.67 -12.35 0.61
CA LYS A 398 9.26 -12.68 0.93
C LYS A 398 8.29 -11.97 -0.02
N ILE A 399 8.53 -10.70 -0.33
CA ILE A 399 7.72 -9.94 -1.29
C ILE A 399 7.73 -10.61 -2.66
N ASN A 400 8.89 -11.04 -3.15
CA ASN A 400 9.05 -11.68 -4.46
C ASN A 400 8.24 -12.99 -4.62
N GLN A 401 7.83 -13.61 -3.52
CA GLN A 401 7.00 -14.83 -3.52
C GLN A 401 5.50 -14.52 -3.58
N THR A 402 5.10 -13.26 -3.61
CA THR A 402 3.71 -12.83 -3.57
C THR A 402 3.25 -12.21 -4.88
N THR A 403 1.94 -12.03 -5.03
CA THR A 403 1.38 -11.37 -6.20
C THR A 403 1.42 -9.86 -6.01
N LEU A 404 2.27 -9.17 -6.76
CA LEU A 404 2.45 -7.72 -6.73
C LEU A 404 1.78 -7.03 -7.91
N PRO A 405 1.47 -5.71 -7.80
CA PRO A 405 1.22 -4.87 -8.97
C PRO A 405 2.40 -4.92 -9.96
N ILE A 406 2.11 -4.81 -11.27
CA ILE A 406 3.13 -4.94 -12.33
C ILE A 406 4.24 -3.90 -12.16
N GLU A 407 3.89 -2.65 -11.81
CA GLU A 407 4.84 -1.57 -11.59
C GLU A 407 5.78 -1.89 -10.40
N ASP A 408 5.27 -2.50 -9.34
CA ASP A 408 6.06 -2.92 -8.18
C ASP A 408 6.98 -4.11 -8.49
N LEU A 409 6.53 -5.05 -9.34
CA LEU A 409 7.36 -6.18 -9.80
C LEU A 409 8.58 -5.71 -10.59
N ASN A 410 8.41 -4.73 -11.47
CA ASN A 410 9.48 -4.17 -12.29
C ASN A 410 10.52 -3.45 -11.43
N SER A 411 10.11 -2.81 -10.33
CA SER A 411 11.02 -2.11 -9.41
C SER A 411 11.71 -3.04 -8.40
N LEU A 412 11.21 -4.26 -8.19
CA LEU A 412 11.71 -5.14 -7.12
C LEU A 412 13.20 -5.50 -7.28
N GLY A 413 13.64 -5.76 -8.52
CA GLY A 413 15.05 -6.01 -8.83
C GLY A 413 15.95 -4.83 -8.46
N ALA A 414 15.50 -3.62 -8.78
CA ALA A 414 16.21 -2.39 -8.44
C ALA A 414 16.36 -2.20 -6.92
N LEU A 415 15.35 -2.57 -6.12
CA LEU A 415 15.41 -2.47 -4.65
C LEU A 415 16.52 -3.34 -4.04
N PHE A 416 16.79 -4.54 -4.61
CA PHE A 416 17.91 -5.38 -4.19
C PHE A 416 19.27 -4.72 -4.47
N HIS A 417 19.38 -3.97 -5.57
CA HIS A 417 20.61 -3.22 -5.86
C HIS A 417 20.76 -2.02 -4.92
N VAL A 418 19.68 -1.26 -4.71
CA VAL A 418 19.70 -0.09 -3.83
C VAL A 418 20.09 -0.42 -2.40
N VAL A 419 19.59 -1.53 -1.83
CA VAL A 419 19.98 -1.93 -0.46
C VAL A 419 21.47 -2.20 -0.36
N ASN A 420 22.07 -2.83 -1.39
CA ASN A 420 23.50 -3.08 -1.43
C ASN A 420 24.33 -1.81 -1.64
N ASP A 421 23.89 -0.90 -2.52
CA ASP A 421 24.59 0.38 -2.73
C ASP A 421 24.60 1.25 -1.47
N ILE A 422 23.52 1.24 -0.68
CA ILE A 422 23.48 1.95 0.61
C ILE A 422 24.45 1.31 1.62
N GLU A 423 24.50 -0.01 1.68
CA GLU A 423 25.46 -0.72 2.56
C GLU A 423 26.90 -0.42 2.17
N ARG A 424 27.21 -0.35 0.86
CA ARG A 424 28.55 0.04 0.39
C ARG A 424 28.94 1.46 0.83
N ILE A 425 27.99 2.39 0.89
CA ILE A 425 28.25 3.72 1.47
C ILE A 425 28.64 3.59 2.96
N GLY A 426 27.97 2.73 3.71
CA GLY A 426 28.31 2.40 5.09
C GLY A 426 29.70 1.77 5.25
N ASP A 427 30.04 0.77 4.42
CA ASP A 427 31.36 0.15 4.36
C ASP A 427 32.49 1.20 4.18
N HIS A 428 32.25 2.18 3.31
CA HIS A 428 33.23 3.27 3.11
C HIS A 428 33.38 4.16 4.36
N ALA A 429 32.32 4.36 5.15
CA ALA A 429 32.43 5.06 6.43
C ALA A 429 33.32 4.28 7.42
N GLU A 430 33.18 2.94 7.48
CA GLU A 430 34.06 2.08 8.28
C GLU A 430 35.52 2.18 7.85
N ASN A 431 35.81 2.14 6.52
CA ASN A 431 37.16 2.32 6.00
C ASN A 431 37.78 3.67 6.39
N VAL A 432 36.99 4.75 6.44
CA VAL A 432 37.44 6.06 6.92
C VAL A 432 37.74 6.04 8.41
N ALA A 433 36.92 5.32 9.22
CA ALA A 433 37.18 5.15 10.65
C ALA A 433 38.44 4.34 10.91
N ASP A 434 38.72 3.29 10.12
CA ASP A 434 39.95 2.54 10.16
C ASP A 434 41.18 3.43 9.88
N ALA A 435 41.06 4.28 8.86
CA ALA A 435 42.11 5.26 8.55
C ALA A 435 42.32 6.28 9.68
N ALA A 436 41.23 6.71 10.35
CA ALA A 436 41.30 7.59 11.51
C ALA A 436 42.02 6.91 12.69
N ARG A 437 41.72 5.62 12.95
CA ARG A 437 42.38 4.81 13.99
C ARG A 437 43.86 4.63 13.68
N GLN A 438 44.19 4.23 12.46
CA GLN A 438 45.60 4.09 12.02
C GLN A 438 46.35 5.42 12.18
N ARG A 439 45.74 6.52 11.72
CA ARG A 439 46.33 7.87 11.83
C ARG A 439 46.64 8.23 13.29
N LYS A 440 45.74 7.88 14.22
CA LYS A 440 45.92 8.13 15.67
C LYS A 440 47.05 7.28 16.26
N GLU A 441 47.07 5.99 15.94
CA GLU A 441 48.08 5.03 16.47
C GLU A 441 49.50 5.32 15.95
N GLU A 442 49.61 5.68 14.68
CA GLU A 442 50.89 5.97 14.04
C GLU A 442 51.36 7.43 14.19
N GLY A 443 50.49 8.29 14.74
CA GLY A 443 50.80 9.73 14.90
C GLY A 443 50.90 10.49 13.59
N VAL A 444 50.21 10.03 12.54
CA VAL A 444 50.25 10.62 11.19
C VAL A 444 49.46 11.93 11.14
N SER A 445 50.12 12.99 10.64
CA SER A 445 49.48 14.30 10.48
C SER A 445 49.03 14.53 9.03
N ILE A 446 47.81 15.08 8.85
CA ILE A 446 47.29 15.52 7.55
C ILE A 446 47.27 17.06 7.56
N SER A 447 47.79 17.68 6.50
CA SER A 447 47.85 19.13 6.39
C SER A 447 46.46 19.77 6.38
N LYS A 448 46.35 21.03 6.83
CA LYS A 448 45.08 21.79 6.79
C LYS A 448 44.52 21.94 5.36
N GLU A 449 45.42 22.01 4.38
CA GLU A 449 45.03 22.11 2.97
C GLU A 449 44.38 20.78 2.52
N ALA A 450 45.01 19.61 2.83
CA ALA A 450 44.47 18.32 2.52
C ALA A 450 43.13 18.06 3.25
N GLN A 451 43.00 18.50 4.52
CA GLN A 451 41.74 18.41 5.26
C GLN A 451 40.62 19.20 4.56
N LYS A 452 40.92 20.42 4.05
CA LYS A 452 39.97 21.21 3.32
C LYS A 452 39.57 20.55 1.99
N GLU A 453 40.56 20.03 1.23
CA GLU A 453 40.33 19.33 -0.03
C GLU A 453 39.39 18.14 0.14
N LEU A 454 39.58 17.34 1.21
CA LEU A 454 38.68 16.23 1.57
C LEU A 454 37.29 16.72 1.95
N GLY A 455 37.18 17.84 2.69
CA GLY A 455 35.91 18.44 3.06
C GLY A 455 35.12 18.95 1.83
N ASP A 456 35.79 19.61 0.89
CA ASP A 456 35.19 20.09 -0.35
C ASP A 456 34.65 18.92 -1.21
N MET A 457 35.37 17.80 -1.28
CA MET A 457 34.94 16.60 -2.00
C MET A 457 33.76 15.93 -1.29
N LEU A 458 33.80 15.80 0.05
CA LEU A 458 32.71 15.26 0.85
C LEU A 458 31.41 16.04 0.67
N GLU A 459 31.46 17.38 0.56
CA GLU A 459 30.27 18.20 0.32
C GLU A 459 29.58 17.86 -1.00
N MET A 460 30.37 17.63 -2.06
CA MET A 460 29.84 17.20 -3.37
C MET A 460 29.19 15.82 -3.28
N VAL A 461 29.86 14.85 -2.63
CA VAL A 461 29.36 13.49 -2.42
C VAL A 461 28.05 13.48 -1.61
N ASN A 462 27.99 14.23 -0.50
CA ASN A 462 26.78 14.37 0.29
C ASN A 462 25.60 14.93 -0.51
N LYS A 463 25.87 15.85 -1.44
CA LYS A 463 24.84 16.41 -2.31
C LYS A 463 24.30 15.38 -3.28
N ILE A 464 25.16 14.51 -3.84
CA ILE A 464 24.75 13.40 -4.70
C ILE A 464 23.89 12.42 -3.88
N ILE A 465 24.33 12.00 -2.69
CA ILE A 465 23.56 11.07 -1.81
C ILE A 465 22.17 11.63 -1.56
N ARG A 466 22.06 12.89 -1.13
CA ARG A 466 20.75 13.50 -0.81
C ARG A 466 19.83 13.57 -2.02
N TYR A 467 20.33 13.98 -3.17
CA TYR A 467 19.54 14.05 -4.41
C TYR A 467 19.10 12.65 -4.87
N ALA A 468 20.01 11.66 -4.82
CA ALA A 468 19.70 10.30 -5.20
C ALA A 468 18.63 9.67 -4.31
N VAL A 469 18.75 9.85 -3.00
CA VAL A 469 17.76 9.35 -2.02
C VAL A 469 16.41 10.05 -2.19
N GLU A 470 16.41 11.37 -2.42
CA GLU A 470 15.18 12.13 -2.66
C GLU A 470 14.46 11.66 -3.93
N MET A 471 15.18 11.52 -5.03
CA MET A 471 14.64 10.99 -6.29
C MET A 471 14.09 9.58 -6.12
N PHE A 472 14.86 8.70 -5.49
CA PHE A 472 14.46 7.33 -5.21
C PHE A 472 13.17 7.27 -4.36
N ALA A 473 13.10 8.03 -3.27
CA ALA A 473 11.96 8.06 -2.38
C ALA A 473 10.69 8.61 -3.05
N LYS A 474 10.84 9.58 -3.95
CA LYS A 474 9.74 10.20 -4.70
C LYS A 474 9.41 9.51 -6.02
N SER A 475 10.28 8.62 -6.49
CA SER A 475 10.22 8.00 -7.83
C SER A 475 10.07 9.07 -8.93
N ASP A 476 10.92 10.09 -8.90
CA ASP A 476 10.97 11.16 -9.89
C ASP A 476 12.41 11.42 -10.37
N GLU A 477 12.58 12.01 -11.53
CA GLU A 477 13.89 12.30 -12.14
C GLU A 477 14.34 13.75 -11.95
N SER A 478 13.80 14.45 -10.95
CA SER A 478 13.95 15.91 -10.78
C SER A 478 15.40 16.38 -10.67
N HIS A 479 16.31 15.55 -10.15
CA HIS A 479 17.73 15.90 -9.96
C HIS A 479 18.70 15.06 -10.80
N MET A 480 18.21 14.29 -11.79
CA MET A 480 19.07 13.39 -12.57
C MET A 480 20.24 14.14 -13.24
N GLN A 481 19.95 15.27 -13.88
CA GLN A 481 20.97 16.06 -14.58
C GLN A 481 22.01 16.66 -13.62
N GLU A 482 21.57 17.07 -12.43
CA GLU A 482 22.48 17.60 -11.39
C GLU A 482 23.36 16.49 -10.83
N ILE A 483 22.84 15.28 -10.63
CA ILE A 483 23.62 14.15 -10.13
C ILE A 483 24.72 13.78 -11.13
N VAL A 484 24.39 13.61 -12.41
CA VAL A 484 25.37 13.29 -13.46
C VAL A 484 26.46 14.36 -13.52
N THR A 485 26.08 15.65 -13.45
CA THR A 485 27.04 16.76 -13.46
C THR A 485 27.94 16.73 -12.22
N LEU A 486 27.39 16.42 -11.04
CA LEU A 486 28.18 16.35 -9.80
C LEU A 486 29.11 15.15 -9.79
N GLU A 487 28.70 14.01 -10.33
CA GLU A 487 29.52 12.81 -10.45
C GLU A 487 30.73 13.07 -11.36
N ASP A 488 30.53 13.67 -12.57
CA ASP A 488 31.62 14.11 -13.43
C ASP A 488 32.60 15.07 -12.70
N GLN A 489 32.09 15.95 -11.82
CA GLN A 489 32.91 16.86 -11.00
C GLN A 489 33.68 16.14 -9.91
N VAL A 490 33.11 15.10 -9.29
CA VAL A 490 33.78 14.28 -8.28
C VAL A 490 34.93 13.49 -8.93
N ASP A 491 34.73 12.92 -10.11
CA ASP A 491 35.74 12.25 -10.91
C ASP A 491 36.91 13.17 -11.28
N GLU A 492 36.61 14.37 -11.73
CA GLU A 492 37.63 15.36 -12.05
C GLU A 492 38.38 15.77 -10.79
N LYS A 493 37.66 15.92 -9.67
CA LYS A 493 38.24 16.27 -8.37
C LYS A 493 39.15 15.16 -7.84
N GLU A 494 38.76 13.90 -7.94
CA GLU A 494 39.62 12.77 -7.59
C GLU A 494 40.95 12.88 -8.35
N ARG A 495 40.91 12.97 -9.67
CA ARG A 495 42.11 13.08 -10.52
C ARG A 495 42.98 14.27 -10.16
N GLU A 496 42.40 15.42 -9.87
CA GLU A 496 43.11 16.65 -9.43
C GLU A 496 43.82 16.38 -8.09
N LEU A 497 43.10 15.82 -7.09
CA LEU A 497 43.62 15.60 -5.75
C LEU A 497 44.73 14.52 -5.73
N GLN A 498 44.57 13.45 -6.51
CA GLN A 498 45.61 12.43 -6.68
C GLN A 498 46.89 13.03 -7.27
N LYS A 499 46.79 13.91 -8.29
CA LYS A 499 47.94 14.60 -8.86
C LYS A 499 48.61 15.52 -7.84
N LYS A 500 47.86 16.36 -7.15
CA LYS A 500 48.37 17.27 -6.11
C LYS A 500 49.05 16.48 -4.98
N HIS A 501 48.51 15.34 -4.63
CA HIS A 501 49.09 14.46 -3.62
C HIS A 501 50.47 13.97 -4.07
N VAL A 502 50.64 13.48 -5.31
CA VAL A 502 51.93 13.04 -5.85
C VAL A 502 52.94 14.21 -5.87
N GLU A 503 52.53 15.42 -6.21
CA GLU A 503 53.35 16.62 -6.15
C GLU A 503 53.86 16.93 -4.73
N ARG A 504 52.96 16.84 -3.71
CA ARG A 504 53.32 17.02 -2.29
C ARG A 504 54.33 15.94 -1.79
N LEU A 505 54.13 14.69 -2.19
CA LEU A 505 55.07 13.61 -1.88
C LEU A 505 56.46 13.90 -2.51
N THR A 506 56.51 14.28 -3.77
CA THR A 506 57.74 14.57 -4.51
C THR A 506 58.53 15.71 -3.90
N LYS A 507 57.83 16.72 -3.34
CA LYS A 507 58.43 17.88 -2.66
C LYS A 507 58.82 17.56 -1.19
N GLY A 508 58.46 16.41 -0.65
CA GLY A 508 58.71 16.07 0.75
C GLY A 508 57.79 16.82 1.73
N GLU A 509 56.68 17.37 1.25
CA GLU A 509 55.67 18.11 2.05
C GLU A 509 54.69 17.16 2.74
N CYS A 510 54.70 15.86 2.43
CA CYS A 510 53.81 14.84 2.93
C CYS A 510 54.59 13.55 3.22
N SER A 511 54.29 12.83 4.34
CA SER A 511 54.84 11.50 4.57
C SER A 511 54.15 10.45 3.67
N PRO A 512 54.82 9.34 3.34
CA PRO A 512 54.22 8.26 2.55
C PRO A 512 52.93 7.73 3.19
N GLU A 513 52.89 7.59 4.53
CA GLU A 513 51.75 7.09 5.28
C GLU A 513 50.54 8.05 5.19
N ALA A 514 50.79 9.35 5.39
CA ALA A 514 49.76 10.36 5.24
C ALA A 514 49.24 10.39 3.79
N GLY A 515 50.12 10.15 2.85
CA GLY A 515 49.78 10.07 1.44
C GLY A 515 48.88 8.87 1.09
N MET A 516 49.19 7.72 1.61
CA MET A 516 48.36 6.52 1.42
C MET A 516 46.94 6.77 1.97
N ILE A 517 46.83 7.22 3.22
CA ILE A 517 45.53 7.55 3.84
C ILE A 517 44.76 8.55 2.99
N PHE A 518 45.39 9.65 2.54
CA PHE A 518 44.72 10.66 1.73
C PHE A 518 44.20 10.08 0.40
N SER A 519 45.05 9.30 -0.30
CA SER A 519 44.68 8.69 -1.59
C SER A 519 43.53 7.70 -1.44
N ASP A 520 43.54 6.86 -0.40
CA ASP A 520 42.49 5.87 -0.15
C ASP A 520 41.15 6.54 0.18
N ILE A 521 41.17 7.63 0.97
CA ILE A 521 39.95 8.39 1.29
C ILE A 521 39.39 9.07 0.04
N VAL A 522 40.23 9.68 -0.80
CA VAL A 522 39.80 10.34 -2.04
C VAL A 522 39.12 9.33 -2.98
N SER A 523 39.76 8.16 -3.21
CA SER A 523 39.16 7.10 -4.04
C SER A 523 37.93 6.46 -3.38
N GLY A 524 37.88 6.40 -2.04
CA GLY A 524 36.70 5.95 -1.30
C GLY A 524 35.51 6.89 -1.49
N LEU A 525 35.72 8.20 -1.47
CA LEU A 525 34.65 9.20 -1.69
C LEU A 525 34.12 9.18 -3.13
N GLU A 526 34.99 8.95 -4.13
CA GLU A 526 34.54 8.76 -5.51
C GLU A 526 33.62 7.53 -5.63
N ARG A 527 34.02 6.37 -5.04
CA ARG A 527 33.16 5.18 -5.04
C ARG A 527 31.83 5.38 -4.31
N VAL A 528 31.79 6.19 -3.25
CA VAL A 528 30.54 6.56 -2.60
C VAL A 528 29.66 7.37 -3.55
N ALA A 529 30.21 8.27 -4.36
CA ALA A 529 29.47 9.01 -5.38
C ALA A 529 28.89 8.06 -6.45
N ASP A 530 29.67 7.07 -6.90
CA ASP A 530 29.20 6.04 -7.82
C ASP A 530 28.02 5.26 -7.26
N HIS A 531 28.12 4.76 -6.01
CA HIS A 531 27.03 4.03 -5.36
C HIS A 531 25.78 4.91 -5.19
N ALA A 532 25.95 6.17 -4.83
CA ALA A 532 24.83 7.10 -4.73
C ALA A 532 24.18 7.38 -6.11
N THR A 533 24.98 7.48 -7.16
CA THR A 533 24.49 7.65 -8.54
C THR A 533 23.71 6.41 -9.00
N ASN A 534 24.17 5.19 -8.65
CA ASN A 534 23.42 3.95 -8.91
C ASN A 534 22.04 3.94 -8.25
N ILE A 535 21.92 4.47 -7.02
CA ILE A 535 20.62 4.61 -6.34
C ILE A 535 19.68 5.52 -7.15
N ALA A 536 20.18 6.61 -7.71
CA ALA A 536 19.37 7.49 -8.55
C ALA A 536 18.91 6.79 -9.84
N PHE A 537 19.79 6.05 -10.52
CA PHE A 537 19.45 5.31 -11.73
C PHE A 537 18.49 4.14 -11.50
N ALA A 538 18.35 3.65 -10.27
CA ALA A 538 17.43 2.57 -9.94
C ALA A 538 15.93 2.91 -10.18
N ILE A 539 15.59 4.20 -10.35
CA ILE A 539 14.22 4.63 -10.68
C ILE A 539 13.94 4.65 -12.19
N THR A 540 14.98 4.61 -13.05
CA THR A 540 14.80 4.59 -14.51
C THR A 540 14.36 3.21 -14.96
N THR A 541 13.30 3.14 -15.78
CA THR A 541 12.84 1.87 -16.36
C THR A 541 13.71 1.47 -17.54
N GLU A 542 13.83 0.16 -17.82
CA GLU A 542 14.60 -0.37 -18.97
C GLU A 542 14.14 0.23 -20.31
N GLU A 543 12.88 0.66 -20.45
CA GLU A 543 12.37 1.33 -21.66
C GLU A 543 13.05 2.70 -21.92
N ASP A 544 13.50 3.39 -20.86
CA ASP A 544 14.20 4.69 -20.97
C ASP A 544 15.70 4.50 -21.24
N ALA A 545 16.27 3.35 -20.87
CA ALA A 545 17.68 3.02 -21.09
C ALA A 545 17.99 2.70 -22.57
N GLU A 546 17.06 2.08 -23.32
CA GLU A 546 17.23 1.79 -24.76
C GLU A 546 17.19 3.06 -25.63
N ASP A 547 16.46 4.11 -25.21
CA ASP A 547 16.43 5.40 -25.92
C ASP A 547 17.69 6.27 -25.63
N GLY A 548 18.37 6.03 -24.51
CA GLY A 548 19.60 6.74 -24.10
C GLY A 548 20.87 6.24 -24.84
N ASP A 549 20.95 4.95 -25.15
CA ASP A 549 22.13 4.33 -25.79
C ASP A 549 22.21 4.65 -27.31
N THR A 550 21.13 5.14 -27.90
CA THR A 550 21.11 5.63 -29.29
C THR A 550 21.61 7.07 -29.44
N LYS A 551 21.98 7.76 -28.36
CA LYS A 551 22.46 9.16 -28.36
C LYS A 551 23.84 9.34 -27.75
N ARG A 552 24.60 8.28 -27.49
CA ARG A 552 26.04 8.34 -27.15
C ARG A 552 26.93 8.08 -28.36
#